data_cc77b88ca923d3011ace5e6d334d2c4a
#
_entry.id   cc77b88ca923d3011ace5e6d334d2c4a
#
_cell.length_a   1.000
_cell.length_b   1.000
_cell.length_c   1.000
_cell.angle_alpha   90.00
_cell.angle_beta   90.00
_cell.angle_gamma   90.00
#
_symmetry.space_group_name_H-M   'P 1'
#
loop_
_entity.id
_entity.type
_entity.pdbx_description
1 polymer ?
#
loop_
_entity_poly.entity_id
_entity_poly.type
_entity_poly.pdbx_seq_one_letter_code
_entity_poly.pdbx_strand_id
1 'polypeptide(L)'
;NKRYTFLGIHPKRGFQALEAFGILESFCGRLVHDCWPAYFLLKNCLHSLCNPHLLRELVFAEEQLEQRWGKKMKQLLQDAYDYSKASQGDVAHKGKLSWHVRYGRIIAEGYLENPQIEAAPGSKKKRGRPKKTKSKNLLERMDKYRDEILAFIWDPEIPFSNNQAEQDIRMVKVKQKISGGF
;
A
#
# COMPACT_ATOMS: atom_id res chain seq x y z
N ASN A 1 12.07 8.95 -9.65
CA ASN A 1 12.16 10.15 -8.82
C ASN A 1 11.87 11.39 -9.70
N LYS A 2 11.84 12.59 -9.14
CA LYS A 2 11.53 13.83 -9.89
C LYS A 2 12.52 14.19 -11.01
N ARG A 3 13.71 13.59 -11.04
CA ARG A 3 14.79 13.92 -11.99
C ARG A 3 15.00 12.84 -13.05
N TYR A 4 14.75 11.57 -12.71
CA TYR A 4 15.05 10.43 -13.57
C TYR A 4 13.91 9.45 -13.61
N THR A 5 13.57 8.98 -14.80
CA THR A 5 12.63 7.90 -15.05
C THR A 5 13.38 6.77 -15.75
N PHE A 6 13.30 5.56 -15.20
CA PHE A 6 13.76 4.35 -15.83
C PHE A 6 12.55 3.50 -16.23
N LEU A 7 12.50 3.10 -17.49
CA LEU A 7 11.48 2.21 -18.05
C LEU A 7 12.14 0.93 -18.51
N GLY A 8 11.76 -0.19 -17.91
CA GLY A 8 12.27 -1.50 -18.27
C GLY A 8 11.18 -2.40 -18.81
N ILE A 9 11.50 -3.23 -19.80
CA ILE A 9 10.62 -4.26 -20.35
C ILE A 9 11.25 -5.62 -20.06
N HIS A 10 10.45 -6.54 -19.52
CA HIS A 10 10.90 -7.89 -19.23
C HIS A 10 9.76 -8.91 -19.50
N PRO A 11 10.05 -10.08 -20.12
CA PRO A 11 9.02 -11.05 -20.49
C PRO A 11 8.33 -11.70 -19.28
N LYS A 12 9.00 -11.74 -18.13
CA LYS A 12 8.41 -12.24 -16.88
C LYS A 12 8.06 -11.09 -15.94
N ARG A 13 6.97 -11.27 -15.21
CA ARG A 13 6.57 -10.38 -14.11
C ARG A 13 7.05 -11.01 -12.80
N GLY A 14 7.60 -10.22 -11.91
CA GLY A 14 8.01 -10.70 -10.59
C GLY A 14 9.40 -10.21 -10.20
N PHE A 15 9.94 -10.78 -9.12
CA PHE A 15 11.25 -10.41 -8.59
C PHE A 15 12.36 -10.57 -9.62
N GLN A 16 12.31 -11.61 -10.46
CA GLN A 16 13.28 -11.84 -11.54
C GLN A 16 13.40 -10.65 -12.52
N ALA A 17 12.30 -9.92 -12.75
CA ALA A 17 12.37 -8.72 -13.59
C ALA A 17 13.10 -7.58 -12.88
N LEU A 18 12.91 -7.44 -11.57
CA LEU A 18 13.58 -6.43 -10.75
C LEU A 18 15.09 -6.70 -10.68
N GLU A 19 15.48 -7.95 -10.50
CA GLU A 19 16.88 -8.39 -10.54
C GLU A 19 17.52 -8.13 -11.91
N ALA A 20 16.85 -8.52 -13.01
CA ALA A 20 17.37 -8.35 -14.36
C ALA A 20 17.65 -6.88 -14.73
N PHE A 21 16.95 -5.93 -14.12
CA PHE A 21 17.22 -4.50 -14.32
C PHE A 21 18.42 -3.98 -13.52
N GLY A 22 18.88 -4.70 -12.50
CA GLY A 22 20.11 -4.40 -11.75
C GLY A 22 20.11 -3.10 -10.92
N ILE A 23 19.05 -2.27 -11.03
CA ILE A 23 19.00 -0.93 -10.42
C ILE A 23 18.59 -0.99 -8.95
N LEU A 24 17.62 -1.85 -8.62
CA LEU A 24 17.02 -1.89 -7.28
C LEU A 24 17.81 -2.74 -6.30
N GLU A 25 18.69 -3.62 -6.75
CA GLU A 25 19.48 -4.47 -5.87
C GLU A 25 20.47 -3.68 -5.00
N SER A 26 21.08 -2.65 -5.57
CA SER A 26 22.00 -1.74 -4.88
C SER A 26 21.31 -0.50 -4.29
N PHE A 27 20.01 -0.38 -4.47
CA PHE A 27 19.26 0.78 -3.98
C PHE A 27 19.05 0.70 -2.47
N CYS A 28 19.62 1.66 -1.73
CA CYS A 28 19.51 1.76 -0.27
C CYS A 28 18.63 2.93 0.22
N GLY A 29 17.91 3.61 -0.70
CA GLY A 29 17.00 4.71 -0.37
C GLY A 29 15.60 4.23 0.02
N ARG A 30 14.60 5.11 -0.14
CA ARG A 30 13.19 4.78 0.11
C ARG A 30 12.47 4.48 -1.20
N LEU A 31 11.85 3.30 -1.26
CA LEU A 31 11.07 2.83 -2.41
C LEU A 31 9.57 3.01 -2.12
N VAL A 32 8.88 3.82 -2.93
CA VAL A 32 7.43 4.00 -2.86
C VAL A 32 6.75 3.13 -3.91
N HIS A 33 5.84 2.24 -3.50
CA HIS A 33 5.23 1.26 -4.40
C HIS A 33 3.78 0.88 -4.01
N ASP A 34 3.10 0.10 -4.84
CA ASP A 34 1.70 -0.32 -4.75
C ASP A 34 1.43 -1.55 -3.86
N CYS A 35 2.30 -1.87 -2.94
CA CYS A 35 2.19 -3.06 -2.09
C CYS A 35 2.35 -4.41 -2.81
N TRP A 36 2.91 -4.44 -4.03
CA TRP A 36 3.16 -5.70 -4.71
C TRP A 36 4.25 -6.51 -3.99
N PRO A 37 4.00 -7.81 -3.70
CA PRO A 37 4.89 -8.61 -2.83
C PRO A 37 6.35 -8.69 -3.28
N ALA A 38 6.62 -8.61 -4.59
CA ALA A 38 7.98 -8.69 -5.11
C ALA A 38 8.88 -7.53 -4.62
N TYR A 39 8.32 -6.34 -4.39
CA TYR A 39 9.10 -5.21 -3.89
C TYR A 39 9.64 -5.45 -2.47
N PHE A 40 8.90 -6.16 -1.63
CA PHE A 40 9.34 -6.47 -0.26
C PHE A 40 10.48 -7.51 -0.17
N LEU A 41 10.87 -8.11 -1.30
CA LEU A 41 12.07 -8.94 -1.39
C LEU A 41 13.36 -8.12 -1.47
N LEU A 42 13.26 -6.84 -1.83
CA LEU A 42 14.36 -5.89 -1.80
C LEU A 42 14.65 -5.48 -0.35
N LYS A 43 15.72 -6.04 0.25
CA LYS A 43 16.01 -5.87 1.68
C LYS A 43 16.91 -4.69 2.00
N ASN A 44 17.57 -4.11 0.99
CA ASN A 44 18.54 -3.04 1.16
C ASN A 44 17.91 -1.64 1.18
N CYS A 45 16.59 -1.54 0.98
CA CYS A 45 15.88 -0.27 0.94
C CYS A 45 14.75 -0.20 1.96
N LEU A 46 14.34 1.02 2.31
CA LEU A 46 13.15 1.28 3.10
C LEU A 46 11.94 1.31 2.20
N HIS A 47 10.82 0.75 2.66
CA HIS A 47 9.57 0.73 1.91
C HIS A 47 8.61 1.81 2.37
N SER A 48 7.81 2.33 1.42
CA SER A 48 6.63 3.15 1.69
C SER A 48 5.52 2.77 0.71
N LEU A 49 4.29 2.77 1.16
CA LEU A 49 3.18 2.35 0.33
C LEU A 49 2.46 3.54 -0.31
N CYS A 50 2.02 3.33 -1.54
CA CYS A 50 1.18 4.28 -2.26
C CYS A 50 -0.24 4.27 -1.67
N ASN A 51 -0.56 5.29 -0.88
CA ASN A 51 -1.84 5.38 -0.17
C ASN A 51 -3.07 5.45 -1.09
N PRO A 52 -3.09 6.11 -2.26
CA PRO A 52 -4.21 6.08 -3.19
C PRO A 52 -4.68 4.67 -3.60
N HIS A 53 -3.77 3.69 -3.67
CA HIS A 53 -4.17 2.29 -3.92
C HIS A 53 -4.96 1.72 -2.74
N LEU A 54 -4.49 1.98 -1.52
CA LEU A 54 -5.19 1.56 -0.30
C LEU A 54 -6.53 2.28 -0.13
N LEU A 55 -6.59 3.58 -0.42
CA LEU A 55 -7.84 4.35 -0.36
C LEU A 55 -8.91 3.78 -1.29
N ARG A 56 -8.56 3.35 -2.52
CA ARG A 56 -9.50 2.68 -3.44
C ARG A 56 -10.03 1.36 -2.86
N GLU A 57 -9.17 0.57 -2.23
CA GLU A 57 -9.59 -0.67 -1.58
C GLU A 57 -10.44 -0.42 -0.32
N LEU A 58 -10.17 0.66 0.42
CA LEU A 58 -10.98 1.07 1.58
C LEU A 58 -12.37 1.57 1.16
N VAL A 59 -12.47 2.31 0.03
CA VAL A 59 -13.76 2.66 -0.58
C VAL A 59 -14.56 1.40 -0.92
N PHE A 60 -13.92 0.41 -1.57
CA PHE A 60 -14.58 -0.87 -1.86
C PHE A 60 -15.01 -1.60 -0.57
N ALA A 61 -14.19 -1.58 0.48
CA ALA A 61 -14.54 -2.19 1.77
C ALA A 61 -15.72 -1.47 2.43
N GLU A 62 -15.78 -0.14 2.37
CA GLU A 62 -16.88 0.67 2.89
C GLU A 62 -18.19 0.44 2.09
N GLU A 63 -18.16 0.60 0.77
CA GLU A 63 -19.35 0.66 -0.08
C GLU A 63 -19.91 -0.71 -0.46
N GLN A 64 -19.02 -1.70 -0.69
CA GLN A 64 -19.42 -3.02 -1.19
C GLN A 64 -19.43 -4.10 -0.11
N LEU A 65 -18.69 -3.90 0.97
CA LEU A 65 -18.58 -4.88 2.06
C LEU A 65 -19.12 -4.33 3.39
N GLU A 66 -19.67 -3.10 3.38
CA GLU A 66 -20.28 -2.43 4.53
C GLU A 66 -19.38 -2.38 5.79
N GLN A 67 -18.07 -2.28 5.58
CA GLN A 67 -17.08 -2.32 6.65
C GLN A 67 -16.87 -0.94 7.29
N ARG A 68 -17.28 -0.78 8.54
CA ARG A 68 -17.15 0.50 9.29
C ARG A 68 -15.69 0.88 9.52
N TRP A 69 -14.83 -0.11 9.79
CA TRP A 69 -13.40 0.14 9.96
C TRP A 69 -12.77 0.70 8.69
N GLY A 70 -13.21 0.27 7.51
CA GLY A 70 -12.75 0.76 6.21
C GLY A 70 -13.02 2.25 6.04
N LYS A 71 -14.23 2.70 6.36
CA LYS A 71 -14.61 4.12 6.37
C LYS A 71 -13.73 4.95 7.30
N LYS A 72 -13.55 4.48 8.55
CA LYS A 72 -12.74 5.18 9.56
C LYS A 72 -11.27 5.27 9.13
N MET A 73 -10.72 4.19 8.57
CA MET A 73 -9.34 4.15 8.12
C MET A 73 -9.12 5.08 6.91
N LYS A 74 -10.05 5.09 5.95
CA LYS A 74 -10.02 6.02 4.83
C LYS A 74 -9.96 7.47 5.33
N GLN A 75 -10.85 7.85 6.24
CA GLN A 75 -10.86 9.19 6.81
C GLN A 75 -9.57 9.52 7.56
N LEU A 76 -9.06 8.58 8.37
CA LEU A 76 -7.80 8.77 9.09
C LEU A 76 -6.62 9.06 8.14
N LEU A 77 -6.50 8.31 7.03
CA LEU A 77 -5.41 8.52 6.08
C LEU A 77 -5.51 9.86 5.35
N GLN A 78 -6.75 10.32 5.05
CA GLN A 78 -6.99 11.63 4.45
C GLN A 78 -6.65 12.76 5.42
N ASP A 79 -7.15 12.69 6.65
CA ASP A 79 -6.87 13.67 7.71
C ASP A 79 -5.36 13.77 7.99
N ALA A 80 -4.67 12.62 8.06
CA ALA A 80 -3.23 12.56 8.29
C ALA A 80 -2.45 13.19 7.14
N TYR A 81 -2.90 13.01 5.89
CA TYR A 81 -2.30 13.62 4.73
C TYR A 81 -2.47 15.14 4.73
N ASP A 82 -3.66 15.63 5.02
CA ASP A 82 -3.95 17.07 5.08
C ASP A 82 -3.17 17.73 6.23
N TYR A 83 -3.08 17.05 7.38
CA TYR A 83 -2.26 17.50 8.50
C TYR A 83 -0.76 17.56 8.13
N SER A 84 -0.24 16.53 7.47
CA SER A 84 1.17 16.50 7.02
C SER A 84 1.48 17.63 6.05
N LYS A 85 0.55 17.97 5.15
CA LYS A 85 0.69 19.11 4.23
C LYS A 85 0.65 20.45 4.94
N ALA A 86 -0.30 20.65 5.84
CA ALA A 86 -0.48 21.89 6.57
C ALA A 86 0.72 22.22 7.47
N SER A 87 1.36 21.20 8.05
CA SER A 87 2.52 21.34 8.92
C SER A 87 3.83 21.51 8.18
N GLN A 88 3.85 21.52 6.84
CA GLN A 88 5.06 21.58 6.00
C GLN A 88 6.17 20.59 6.42
N GLY A 89 5.76 19.48 7.00
CA GLY A 89 6.69 18.44 7.51
C GLY A 89 7.17 18.65 8.94
N ASP A 90 6.91 19.78 9.56
CA ASP A 90 7.22 20.01 10.99
C ASP A 90 6.11 19.48 11.89
N VAL A 91 5.93 18.17 11.85
CA VAL A 91 4.99 17.46 12.72
C VAL A 91 5.72 17.09 14.00
N ALA A 92 5.33 17.70 15.12
CA ALA A 92 5.86 17.35 16.43
C ALA A 92 5.75 15.84 16.69
N HIS A 93 6.76 15.23 17.29
CA HIS A 93 6.83 13.78 17.54
C HIS A 93 5.55 13.25 18.23
N LYS A 94 4.99 14.00 19.19
CA LYS A 94 3.72 13.64 19.86
C LYS A 94 2.53 13.56 18.90
N GLY A 95 2.47 14.46 17.89
CA GLY A 95 1.44 14.41 16.86
C GLY A 95 1.53 13.16 16.00
N LYS A 96 2.74 12.81 15.59
CA LYS A 96 3.03 11.59 14.81
C LYS A 96 2.58 10.34 15.56
N LEU A 97 2.92 10.23 16.85
CA LEU A 97 2.52 9.10 17.69
C LEU A 97 0.99 8.98 17.83
N SER A 98 0.28 10.12 17.91
CA SER A 98 -1.19 10.14 17.97
C SER A 98 -1.80 9.45 16.73
N TRP A 99 -1.26 9.64 15.53
CA TRP A 99 -1.73 8.97 14.32
C TRP A 99 -1.54 7.46 14.38
N HIS A 100 -0.42 6.98 14.89
CA HIS A 100 -0.17 5.54 15.09
C HIS A 100 -1.16 4.91 16.06
N VAL A 101 -1.46 5.59 17.18
CA VAL A 101 -2.42 5.11 18.17
C VAL A 101 -3.84 5.05 17.58
N ARG A 102 -4.28 6.11 16.87
CA ARG A 102 -5.58 6.14 16.19
C ARG A 102 -5.69 5.04 15.14
N TYR A 103 -4.63 4.85 14.33
CA TYR A 103 -4.56 3.78 13.34
C TYR A 103 -4.73 2.40 13.99
N GLY A 104 -3.97 2.12 15.06
CA GLY A 104 -4.04 0.85 15.78
C GLY A 104 -5.43 0.55 16.36
N ARG A 105 -6.16 1.57 16.85
CA ARG A 105 -7.55 1.41 17.32
C ARG A 105 -8.48 0.99 16.19
N ILE A 106 -8.36 1.61 15.02
CA ILE A 106 -9.20 1.25 13.86
C ILE A 106 -8.88 -0.17 13.37
N ILE A 107 -7.61 -0.58 13.39
CA ILE A 107 -7.24 -1.96 13.07
C ILE A 107 -7.88 -2.94 14.07
N ALA A 108 -7.85 -2.64 15.36
CA ALA A 108 -8.49 -3.47 16.38
C ALA A 108 -10.02 -3.60 16.14
N GLU A 109 -10.69 -2.49 15.84
CA GLU A 109 -12.11 -2.51 15.45
C GLU A 109 -12.34 -3.37 14.19
N GLY A 110 -11.45 -3.27 13.20
CA GLY A 110 -11.51 -4.09 12.00
C GLY A 110 -11.42 -5.59 12.29
N TYR A 111 -10.59 -5.99 13.25
CA TYR A 111 -10.52 -7.39 13.68
C TYR A 111 -11.80 -7.86 14.37
N LEU A 112 -12.49 -6.99 15.11
CA LEU A 112 -13.80 -7.32 15.70
C LEU A 112 -14.89 -7.46 14.62
N GLU A 113 -14.87 -6.63 13.59
CA GLU A 113 -15.78 -6.75 12.43
C GLU A 113 -15.48 -7.96 11.54
N ASN A 114 -14.24 -8.47 11.56
CA ASN A 114 -13.77 -9.58 10.74
C ASN A 114 -13.17 -10.70 11.60
N PRO A 115 -13.99 -11.37 12.43
CA PRO A 115 -13.50 -12.45 13.29
C PRO A 115 -12.94 -13.60 12.45
N GLN A 116 -12.06 -14.37 13.07
CA GLN A 116 -11.55 -15.59 12.45
C GLN A 116 -12.67 -16.62 12.39
N ILE A 117 -13.04 -17.05 11.19
CA ILE A 117 -14.05 -18.12 11.04
C ILE A 117 -13.36 -19.42 11.40
N GLU A 118 -13.65 -19.94 12.58
CA GLU A 118 -13.24 -21.29 12.95
C GLU A 118 -14.08 -22.31 12.15
N ALA A 119 -13.41 -23.36 11.67
CA ALA A 119 -14.13 -24.44 11.01
C ALA A 119 -15.07 -25.12 12.01
N ALA A 120 -16.34 -25.32 11.62
CA ALA A 120 -17.31 -25.98 12.47
C ALA A 120 -16.77 -27.36 12.97
N PRO A 121 -17.00 -27.71 14.25
CA PRO A 121 -16.59 -28.99 14.78
C PRO A 121 -17.14 -30.13 13.90
N GLY A 122 -16.26 -31.03 13.44
CA GLY A 122 -16.65 -32.16 12.56
C GLY A 122 -16.61 -31.89 11.06
N SER A 123 -16.31 -30.68 10.60
CA SER A 123 -16.11 -30.43 9.17
C SER A 123 -14.81 -31.09 8.69
N LYS A 124 -14.88 -31.86 7.59
CA LYS A 124 -13.68 -32.42 6.95
C LYS A 124 -12.73 -31.29 6.60
N LYS A 125 -11.51 -31.29 7.16
CA LYS A 125 -10.46 -30.34 6.83
C LYS A 125 -10.23 -30.37 5.32
N LYS A 126 -10.67 -29.30 4.62
CA LYS A 126 -10.34 -29.14 3.21
C LYS A 126 -8.82 -28.92 3.12
N ARG A 127 -8.19 -29.61 2.16
CA ARG A 127 -6.74 -29.46 1.91
C ARG A 127 -6.45 -28.00 1.52
N GLY A 128 -5.58 -27.31 2.27
CA GLY A 128 -5.18 -25.93 2.03
C GLY A 128 -5.64 -24.93 3.11
N ARG A 129 -5.10 -23.71 3.04
CA ARG A 129 -5.44 -22.61 3.97
C ARG A 129 -6.87 -22.13 3.71
N PRO A 130 -7.72 -21.92 4.73
CA PRO A 130 -9.05 -21.34 4.56
C PRO A 130 -8.98 -20.01 3.80
N LYS A 131 -9.88 -19.85 2.82
CA LYS A 131 -9.93 -18.63 2.00
C LYS A 131 -10.47 -17.48 2.85
N LYS A 132 -9.63 -16.46 3.07
CA LYS A 132 -10.02 -15.25 3.80
C LYS A 132 -10.91 -14.36 2.94
N THR A 133 -11.77 -13.55 3.57
CA THR A 133 -12.54 -12.51 2.89
C THR A 133 -11.62 -11.41 2.35
N LYS A 134 -12.09 -10.65 1.37
CA LYS A 134 -11.35 -9.49 0.83
C LYS A 134 -11.06 -8.45 1.91
N SER A 135 -12.06 -8.18 2.78
CA SER A 135 -11.90 -7.27 3.91
C SER A 135 -10.81 -7.74 4.88
N LYS A 136 -10.81 -9.03 5.24
CA LYS A 136 -9.80 -9.60 6.13
C LYS A 136 -8.38 -9.52 5.55
N ASN A 137 -8.24 -9.78 4.25
CA ASN A 137 -6.95 -9.68 3.57
C ASN A 137 -6.43 -8.23 3.54
N LEU A 138 -7.31 -7.26 3.28
CA LEU A 138 -6.95 -5.83 3.33
C LEU A 138 -6.55 -5.43 4.75
N LEU A 139 -7.34 -5.79 5.76
CA LEU A 139 -7.09 -5.49 7.16
C LEU A 139 -5.73 -6.02 7.64
N GLU A 140 -5.43 -7.30 7.40
CA GLU A 140 -4.16 -7.92 7.79
C GLU A 140 -2.97 -7.29 7.06
N ARG A 141 -3.15 -6.89 5.81
CA ARG A 141 -2.12 -6.20 5.05
C ARG A 141 -1.85 -4.80 5.62
N MET A 142 -2.90 -4.06 5.96
CA MET A 142 -2.78 -2.75 6.58
C MET A 142 -2.17 -2.82 7.97
N ASP A 143 -2.51 -3.84 8.76
CA ASP A 143 -1.89 -4.05 10.06
C ASP A 143 -0.40 -4.36 9.93
N LYS A 144 -0.04 -5.27 9.01
CA LYS A 144 1.35 -5.69 8.78
C LYS A 144 2.26 -4.55 8.30
N TYR A 145 1.75 -3.67 7.45
CA TYR A 145 2.54 -2.62 6.79
C TYR A 145 2.18 -1.21 7.29
N ARG A 146 1.85 -1.11 8.59
CA ARG A 146 1.45 0.15 9.21
C ARG A 146 2.50 1.26 9.06
N ASP A 147 3.76 0.94 9.28
CA ASP A 147 4.85 1.91 9.25
C ASP A 147 5.12 2.39 7.82
N GLU A 148 5.04 1.51 6.84
CA GLU A 148 5.19 1.84 5.43
C GLU A 148 4.01 2.67 4.90
N ILE A 149 2.81 2.45 5.42
CA ILE A 149 1.60 3.22 5.09
C ILE A 149 1.68 4.63 5.67
N LEU A 150 2.13 4.77 6.92
CA LEU A 150 2.22 6.04 7.64
C LEU A 150 3.57 6.75 7.44
N ALA A 151 4.47 6.23 6.62
CA ALA A 151 5.82 6.75 6.43
C ALA A 151 5.85 8.25 6.05
N PHE A 152 4.86 8.71 5.27
CA PHE A 152 4.73 10.11 4.84
C PHE A 152 4.50 11.11 6.00
N ILE A 153 4.04 10.62 7.17
CA ILE A 153 3.85 11.47 8.36
C ILE A 153 5.21 11.73 9.03
N TRP A 154 6.12 10.75 8.97
CA TRP A 154 7.42 10.82 9.63
C TRP A 154 8.43 11.64 8.85
N ASP A 155 8.34 11.61 7.53
CA ASP A 155 9.30 12.23 6.64
C ASP A 155 8.54 12.95 5.49
N PRO A 156 8.62 14.29 5.41
CA PRO A 156 7.93 15.09 4.40
C PRO A 156 8.42 14.84 2.98
N GLU A 157 9.63 14.29 2.82
CA GLU A 157 10.17 13.91 1.51
C GLU A 157 9.51 12.65 0.94
N ILE A 158 8.78 11.88 1.76
CA ILE A 158 8.07 10.69 1.32
C ILE A 158 6.72 11.11 0.72
N PRO A 159 6.50 10.88 -0.58
CA PRO A 159 5.23 11.22 -1.18
C PRO A 159 4.12 10.27 -0.71
N PHE A 160 2.92 10.79 -0.55
CA PHE A 160 1.71 10.03 -0.25
C PHE A 160 1.34 9.03 -1.36
N SER A 161 1.80 9.28 -2.59
CA SER A 161 1.49 8.48 -3.78
C SER A 161 2.72 8.26 -4.66
N ASN A 162 2.71 7.19 -5.45
CA ASN A 162 3.66 6.94 -6.53
C ASN A 162 3.17 7.48 -7.89
N ASN A 163 2.30 8.49 -7.88
CA ASN A 163 1.62 9.03 -9.06
C ASN A 163 2.59 9.42 -10.20
N GLN A 164 3.80 9.90 -9.86
CA GLN A 164 4.81 10.23 -10.87
C GLN A 164 5.18 9.00 -11.71
N ALA A 165 5.48 7.87 -11.09
CA ALA A 165 5.82 6.65 -11.80
C ALA A 165 4.64 6.11 -12.65
N GLU A 166 3.41 6.26 -12.16
CA GLU A 166 2.22 5.88 -12.93
C GLU A 166 1.99 6.78 -14.15
N GLN A 167 2.24 8.08 -14.03
CA GLN A 167 2.16 9.03 -15.14
C GLN A 167 3.22 8.74 -16.20
N ASP A 168 4.45 8.46 -15.79
CA ASP A 168 5.55 8.14 -16.70
C ASP A 168 5.24 6.90 -17.55
N ILE A 169 4.66 5.85 -16.95
CA ILE A 169 4.25 4.63 -17.68
C ILE A 169 3.04 4.91 -18.57
N ARG A 170 2.12 5.79 -18.17
CA ARG A 170 0.91 6.09 -18.95
C ARG A 170 1.24 6.66 -20.31
N MET A 171 2.26 7.50 -20.41
CA MET A 171 2.69 8.10 -21.67
C MET A 171 3.14 7.03 -22.69
N VAL A 172 3.82 5.98 -22.25
CA VAL A 172 4.23 4.86 -23.10
C VAL A 172 2.99 4.11 -23.62
N LYS A 173 2.01 3.84 -22.76
CA LYS A 173 0.76 3.16 -23.15
C LYS A 173 -0.09 3.99 -24.11
N VAL A 174 -0.11 5.30 -23.96
CA VAL A 174 -0.82 6.20 -24.89
C VAL A 174 -0.16 6.14 -26.29
N LYS A 175 1.17 6.22 -26.36
CA LYS A 175 1.90 6.10 -27.62
C LYS A 175 1.64 4.75 -28.32
N GLN A 176 1.62 3.65 -27.59
CA GLN A 176 1.26 2.34 -28.13
C GLN A 176 -0.13 2.33 -28.77
N LYS A 177 -1.14 2.93 -28.12
CA LYS A 177 -2.51 3.01 -28.66
C LYS A 177 -2.63 3.88 -29.91
N ILE A 178 -1.88 4.98 -29.96
CA ILE A 178 -1.91 5.92 -31.10
C ILE A 178 -1.18 5.33 -32.31
N SER A 179 -0.09 4.60 -32.09
CA SER A 179 0.71 4.02 -33.18
C SER A 179 0.08 2.79 -33.86
N GLY A 180 -1.13 2.39 -33.44
CA GLY A 180 -1.80 1.22 -34.01
C GLY A 180 -1.04 -0.10 -33.81
N GLY A 181 -0.17 -0.16 -32.81
CA GLY A 181 0.69 -1.31 -32.51
C GLY A 181 -0.04 -2.47 -31.81
N PHE A 182 -1.34 -2.66 -32.13
CA PHE A 182 -2.14 -3.84 -31.77
C PHE A 182 -3.18 -4.10 -32.85
#